data_6254fe724d030f341116db3fd23eaf68
#
_entry.id   6254fe724d030f341116db3fd23eaf68
#
_cell.length_a   1.000
_cell.length_b   1.000
_cell.length_c   1.000
_cell.angle_alpha   90.00
_cell.angle_beta   90.00
_cell.angle_gamma   90.00
#
_symmetry.space_group_name_H-M   'P 1'
#
loop_
_entity.id
_entity.type
_entity.pdbx_description
1 polymer ?
#
loop_
_entity_poly.entity_id
_entity_poly.type
_entity_poly.pdbx_seq_one_letter_code
_entity_poly.pdbx_strand_id
1 'polypeptide(L)'
;MTIKVNCIGYPRIGPKRELKNALEKYWKSEISEADLLKCASELKKNNWQTQKDNGVDYICSNDFSFYDQVLDTICLVGSIPERYKHKDDKVSFKTYFAMARGSQTKDLDVPALEMTKWFDTNYHYLVPEFSKNQKFKLSSNKPFDEFDEAKKLGFNTKPIILGPLTFLSLGKTTDETFKSIDLLDNLLPVYAEILSVLNKKGAEWIQIDEPILVKNQNADFTKLIKKTLNQLKKFAGSSKIILTTYFEKLDSEIEKEILESDVDGIHLDLIRGKISNINSLRDINKTISIGIIDGRNIWKSDVNKKIEQVLEYSKFIKNLWISSSCPLLH
;
A
#
# COMPACT_ATOMS: atom_id res chain seq x y z
N MET A 1 1.96 -22.62 19.35
CA MET A 1 1.41 -21.62 18.40
C MET A 1 2.28 -20.39 18.51
N THR A 2 2.86 -19.89 17.42
CA THR A 2 3.69 -18.68 17.44
C THR A 2 2.85 -17.54 16.87
N ILE A 3 2.56 -16.54 17.68
CA ILE A 3 1.92 -15.30 17.24
C ILE A 3 3.02 -14.38 16.72
N LYS A 4 2.85 -13.79 15.55
CA LYS A 4 3.80 -12.86 14.96
C LYS A 4 3.26 -11.43 14.97
N VAL A 5 4.17 -10.49 15.05
CA VAL A 5 3.87 -9.05 14.99
C VAL A 5 4.13 -8.55 13.56
N ASN A 6 3.14 -7.91 12.97
CA ASN A 6 3.17 -7.39 11.62
C ASN A 6 2.96 -5.87 11.63
N CYS A 7 3.81 -5.12 10.95
CA CYS A 7 3.54 -3.72 10.64
C CYS A 7 2.90 -3.64 9.25
N ILE A 8 1.88 -2.80 9.07
CA ILE A 8 1.16 -2.64 7.79
C ILE A 8 1.36 -1.25 7.17
N GLY A 9 2.27 -0.45 7.70
CA GLY A 9 2.67 0.86 7.21
C GLY A 9 3.12 1.75 8.36
N TYR A 10 4.25 2.46 8.18
CA TYR A 10 4.91 3.25 9.21
C TYR A 10 4.99 4.75 8.83
N PRO A 11 4.95 5.68 9.79
CA PRO A 11 5.02 7.11 9.52
C PRO A 11 6.32 7.52 8.81
N ARG A 12 6.18 8.33 7.75
CA ARG A 12 7.31 8.74 6.88
C ARG A 12 7.91 10.10 7.22
N ILE A 13 7.17 10.94 7.96
CA ILE A 13 7.53 12.36 8.11
C ILE A 13 8.77 12.59 8.98
N GLY A 14 9.11 11.63 9.85
CA GLY A 14 10.15 11.73 10.85
C GLY A 14 9.71 12.46 12.14
N PRO A 15 10.30 12.12 13.30
CA PRO A 15 9.89 12.64 14.61
C PRO A 15 10.06 14.16 14.76
N LYS A 16 10.96 14.77 14.00
CA LYS A 16 11.19 16.23 13.95
C LYS A 16 10.77 16.84 12.60
N ARG A 17 9.92 16.14 11.85
CA ARG A 17 9.44 16.54 10.52
C ARG A 17 10.58 16.69 9.49
N GLU A 18 11.59 15.82 9.58
CA GLU A 18 12.80 15.87 8.76
C GLU A 18 12.45 15.82 7.26
N LEU A 19 11.56 14.90 6.86
CA LEU A 19 11.14 14.80 5.47
C LEU A 19 10.46 16.07 4.97
N LYS A 20 9.55 16.65 5.78
CA LYS A 20 8.87 17.90 5.40
C LYS A 20 9.88 19.02 5.18
N ASN A 21 10.81 19.21 6.13
CA ASN A 21 11.82 20.24 6.06
C ASN A 21 12.75 20.04 4.84
N ALA A 22 13.14 18.79 4.55
CA ALA A 22 13.97 18.47 3.38
C ALA A 22 13.22 18.75 2.06
N LEU A 23 11.96 18.37 1.96
CA LEU A 23 11.12 18.65 0.79
C LEU A 23 10.96 20.15 0.53
N GLU A 24 10.68 20.96 1.58
CA GLU A 24 10.54 22.41 1.45
C GLU A 24 11.84 23.06 0.97
N LYS A 25 13.00 22.62 1.48
CA LYS A 25 14.32 23.09 1.04
C LYS A 25 14.61 22.67 -0.41
N TYR A 26 14.30 21.43 -0.77
CA TYR A 26 14.48 20.93 -2.13
C TYR A 26 13.65 21.75 -3.14
N TRP A 27 12.38 22.02 -2.84
CA TRP A 27 11.52 22.82 -3.71
C TRP A 27 11.96 24.28 -3.85
N LYS A 28 12.70 24.79 -2.87
CA LYS A 28 13.34 26.13 -2.93
C LYS A 28 14.73 26.09 -3.57
N SER A 29 15.20 24.92 -4.01
CA SER A 29 16.56 24.71 -4.53
C SER A 29 17.68 25.02 -3.50
N GLU A 30 17.37 24.91 -2.21
CA GLU A 30 18.33 25.08 -1.10
C GLU A 30 19.15 23.81 -0.84
N ILE A 31 18.65 22.64 -1.23
CA ILE A 31 19.39 21.36 -1.19
C ILE A 31 19.25 20.62 -2.52
N SER A 32 20.19 19.73 -2.78
CA SER A 32 20.20 18.88 -3.97
C SER A 32 19.22 17.69 -3.85
N GLU A 33 18.93 17.02 -4.98
CA GLU A 33 18.21 15.76 -5.00
C GLU A 33 18.93 14.68 -4.18
N ALA A 34 20.27 14.66 -4.24
CA ALA A 34 21.08 13.71 -3.46
C ALA A 34 20.92 13.92 -1.95
N ASP A 35 20.83 15.20 -1.48
CA ASP A 35 20.58 15.50 -0.07
C ASP A 35 19.19 15.06 0.37
N LEU A 36 18.16 15.24 -0.48
CA LEU A 36 16.81 14.78 -0.21
C LEU A 36 16.75 13.24 -0.13
N LEU A 37 17.39 12.54 -1.05
CA LEU A 37 17.49 11.08 -1.04
C LEU A 37 18.24 10.56 0.19
N LYS A 38 19.32 11.23 0.60
CA LYS A 38 20.05 10.90 1.82
C LYS A 38 19.17 11.03 3.07
N CYS A 39 18.44 12.13 3.20
CA CYS A 39 17.46 12.32 4.29
C CYS A 39 16.42 11.20 4.31
N ALA A 40 15.88 10.83 3.16
CA ALA A 40 14.90 9.74 3.05
C ALA A 40 15.49 8.38 3.44
N SER A 41 16.71 8.05 3.03
CA SER A 41 17.39 6.80 3.40
C SER A 41 17.65 6.72 4.90
N GLU A 42 18.10 7.81 5.54
CA GLU A 42 18.27 7.88 6.99
C GLU A 42 16.95 7.67 7.74
N LEU A 43 15.86 8.30 7.29
CA LEU A 43 14.53 8.12 7.88
C LEU A 43 14.03 6.68 7.74
N LYS A 44 14.13 6.08 6.56
CA LYS A 44 13.75 4.68 6.32
C LYS A 44 14.51 3.74 7.24
N LYS A 45 15.85 3.89 7.31
CA LYS A 45 16.69 3.09 8.19
C LYS A 45 16.26 3.20 9.67
N ASN A 46 16.00 4.42 10.15
CA ASN A 46 15.54 4.65 11.51
C ASN A 46 14.16 4.01 11.77
N ASN A 47 13.25 4.11 10.81
CA ASN A 47 11.93 3.49 10.90
C ASN A 47 12.02 1.96 10.95
N TRP A 48 12.86 1.34 10.12
CA TRP A 48 13.09 -0.10 10.14
C TRP A 48 13.74 -0.57 11.44
N GLN A 49 14.75 0.19 11.92
CA GLN A 49 15.40 -0.11 13.20
C GLN A 49 14.40 -0.03 14.36
N THR A 50 13.57 1.02 14.40
CA THR A 50 12.54 1.17 15.44
C THR A 50 11.56 -0.01 15.45
N GLN A 51 11.10 -0.44 14.28
CA GLN A 51 10.22 -1.62 14.18
C GLN A 51 10.92 -2.89 14.71
N LYS A 52 12.18 -3.10 14.30
CA LYS A 52 12.98 -4.26 14.75
C LYS A 52 13.20 -4.27 16.26
N ASP A 53 13.57 -3.12 16.84
CA ASP A 53 13.86 -2.97 18.27
C ASP A 53 12.61 -3.19 19.13
N ASN A 54 11.42 -2.98 18.55
CA ASN A 54 10.13 -3.22 19.19
C ASN A 54 9.52 -4.60 18.85
N GLY A 55 10.30 -5.51 18.29
CA GLY A 55 9.90 -6.91 18.10
C GLY A 55 8.93 -7.16 16.94
N VAL A 56 8.90 -6.29 15.92
CA VAL A 56 8.13 -6.54 14.71
C VAL A 56 8.80 -7.63 13.88
N ASP A 57 8.08 -8.73 13.60
CA ASP A 57 8.59 -9.85 12.81
C ASP A 57 8.67 -9.52 11.32
N TYR A 58 7.65 -8.81 10.80
CA TYR A 58 7.59 -8.40 9.39
C TYR A 58 7.52 -6.88 9.29
N ILE A 59 8.67 -6.28 9.00
CA ILE A 59 8.89 -4.85 8.86
C ILE A 59 8.40 -4.38 7.49
N CYS A 60 7.82 -3.17 7.40
CA CYS A 60 7.39 -2.61 6.13
C CYS A 60 8.57 -2.12 5.27
N SER A 61 8.46 -2.26 3.95
CA SER A 61 9.21 -1.47 2.97
C SER A 61 8.26 -1.01 1.87
N ASN A 62 8.65 -0.01 1.09
CA ASN A 62 7.83 0.68 0.10
C ASN A 62 6.59 1.40 0.67
N ASP A 63 6.58 1.67 1.96
CA ASP A 63 5.60 2.49 2.67
C ASP A 63 6.03 3.95 2.82
N PHE A 64 7.25 4.28 2.43
CA PHE A 64 7.80 5.62 2.42
C PHE A 64 7.51 6.31 1.10
N SER A 65 6.82 7.46 1.12
CA SER A 65 6.53 8.29 -0.05
C SER A 65 7.07 9.70 0.13
N PHE A 66 7.62 10.30 -0.92
CA PHE A 66 7.98 11.72 -0.87
C PHE A 66 6.77 12.64 -0.85
N TYR A 67 5.65 12.18 -1.41
CA TYR A 67 4.40 12.93 -1.40
C TYR A 67 3.22 12.05 -0.93
N ASP A 68 2.75 11.11 -1.75
CA ASP A 68 1.74 10.13 -1.36
C ASP A 68 1.88 8.79 -2.11
N GLN A 69 1.31 7.73 -1.54
CA GLN A 69 1.44 6.36 -2.05
C GLN A 69 0.70 6.13 -3.38
N VAL A 70 -0.36 6.91 -3.67
CA VAL A 70 -1.09 6.80 -4.93
C VAL A 70 -0.29 7.44 -6.04
N LEU A 71 0.36 8.59 -5.79
CA LEU A 71 1.31 9.18 -6.73
C LEU A 71 2.50 8.25 -7.00
N ASP A 72 3.03 7.59 -5.97
CA ASP A 72 4.07 6.58 -6.17
C ASP A 72 3.59 5.45 -7.08
N THR A 73 2.32 5.05 -6.95
CA THR A 73 1.70 4.02 -7.81
C THR A 73 1.47 4.54 -9.23
N ILE A 74 1.02 5.80 -9.42
CA ILE A 74 0.94 6.44 -10.73
C ILE A 74 2.28 6.33 -11.46
N CYS A 75 3.37 6.66 -10.74
CA CYS A 75 4.74 6.57 -11.26
C CYS A 75 5.16 5.12 -11.52
N LEU A 76 4.81 4.20 -10.63
CA LEU A 76 5.18 2.78 -10.73
C LEU A 76 4.59 2.13 -11.98
N VAL A 77 3.31 2.37 -12.23
CA VAL A 77 2.59 1.77 -13.37
C VAL A 77 2.59 2.62 -14.64
N GLY A 78 3.29 3.77 -14.64
CA GLY A 78 3.42 4.65 -15.79
C GLY A 78 2.13 5.33 -16.22
N SER A 79 1.18 5.55 -15.29
CA SER A 79 -0.10 6.22 -15.55
C SER A 79 0.02 7.75 -15.48
N ILE A 80 0.98 8.29 -16.20
CA ILE A 80 1.31 9.72 -16.17
C ILE A 80 0.50 10.45 -17.25
N PRO A 81 -0.34 11.46 -16.90
CA PRO A 81 -1.07 12.23 -17.89
C PRO A 81 -0.16 12.93 -18.90
N GLU A 82 -0.56 12.93 -20.19
CA GLU A 82 0.24 13.44 -21.31
C GLU A 82 0.71 14.90 -21.12
N ARG A 83 -0.09 15.72 -20.41
CA ARG A 83 0.26 17.14 -20.16
C ARG A 83 1.59 17.32 -19.40
N TYR A 84 2.05 16.31 -18.65
CA TYR A 84 3.36 16.35 -17.97
C TYR A 84 4.54 16.02 -18.90
N LYS A 85 4.28 15.73 -20.18
CA LYS A 85 5.29 15.53 -21.23
C LYS A 85 6.37 14.49 -20.87
N HIS A 86 6.00 13.50 -20.06
CA HIS A 86 6.92 12.43 -19.66
C HIS A 86 7.22 11.52 -20.86
N LYS A 87 8.51 11.32 -21.18
CA LYS A 87 8.96 10.48 -22.31
C LYS A 87 9.97 9.42 -21.91
N ASP A 88 10.54 9.55 -20.72
CA ASP A 88 11.59 8.66 -20.22
C ASP A 88 11.01 7.32 -19.74
N ASP A 89 11.87 6.30 -19.61
CA ASP A 89 11.43 5.01 -19.07
C ASP A 89 11.18 5.07 -17.57
N LYS A 90 11.87 5.98 -16.85
CA LYS A 90 11.72 6.17 -15.42
C LYS A 90 11.26 7.59 -15.09
N VAL A 91 10.39 7.70 -14.09
CA VAL A 91 9.87 8.98 -13.65
C VAL A 91 10.92 9.73 -12.83
N SER A 92 11.30 10.93 -13.29
CA SER A 92 12.20 11.83 -12.55
C SER A 92 11.45 12.55 -11.43
N PHE A 93 12.19 13.07 -10.42
CA PHE A 93 11.59 13.93 -9.39
C PHE A 93 10.98 15.21 -9.97
N LYS A 94 11.49 15.72 -11.11
CA LYS A 94 10.88 16.84 -11.81
C LYS A 94 9.45 16.51 -12.22
N THR A 95 9.22 15.37 -12.86
CA THR A 95 7.87 14.91 -13.26
C THR A 95 7.02 14.55 -12.03
N TYR A 96 7.59 13.85 -11.06
CA TYR A 96 6.92 13.49 -9.81
C TYR A 96 6.35 14.72 -9.08
N PHE A 97 7.17 15.74 -8.86
CA PHE A 97 6.73 16.95 -8.17
C PHE A 97 5.90 17.88 -9.05
N ALA A 98 6.03 17.83 -10.38
CA ALA A 98 5.10 18.51 -11.28
C ALA A 98 3.66 17.96 -11.14
N MET A 99 3.51 16.64 -11.03
CA MET A 99 2.21 16.03 -10.73
C MET A 99 1.70 16.41 -9.34
N ALA A 100 2.58 16.49 -8.35
CA ALA A 100 2.22 16.78 -6.96
C ALA A 100 1.84 18.24 -6.71
N ARG A 101 2.47 19.19 -7.39
CA ARG A 101 2.41 20.63 -7.06
C ARG A 101 2.18 21.55 -8.24
N GLY A 102 2.10 20.97 -9.44
CA GLY A 102 2.17 21.76 -10.67
C GLY A 102 3.60 22.18 -11.02
N SER A 103 3.73 22.81 -12.16
CA SER A 103 4.98 23.43 -12.64
C SER A 103 4.66 24.71 -13.38
N GLN A 104 5.44 25.75 -13.12
CA GLN A 104 5.36 27.07 -13.80
C GLN A 104 6.74 27.44 -14.33
N THR A 105 7.22 26.65 -15.30
CA THR A 105 8.50 26.89 -15.97
C THR A 105 8.27 27.13 -17.47
N LYS A 106 9.26 27.70 -18.17
CA LYS A 106 9.17 27.90 -19.64
C LYS A 106 8.95 26.59 -20.40
N ASP A 107 9.47 25.48 -19.89
CA ASP A 107 9.41 24.17 -20.56
C ASP A 107 8.12 23.42 -20.20
N LEU A 108 7.59 23.65 -19.02
CA LEU A 108 6.42 22.94 -18.48
C LEU A 108 5.59 23.87 -17.60
N ASP A 109 4.44 24.28 -18.11
CA ASP A 109 3.42 25.05 -17.37
C ASP A 109 2.16 24.18 -17.28
N VAL A 110 1.96 23.56 -16.11
CA VAL A 110 0.87 22.59 -15.88
C VAL A 110 0.39 22.65 -14.42
N PRO A 111 -0.91 22.48 -14.17
CA PRO A 111 -1.43 22.34 -12.82
C PRO A 111 -1.02 21.01 -12.20
N ALA A 112 -1.10 20.92 -10.88
CA ALA A 112 -1.01 19.65 -10.15
C ALA A 112 -2.17 18.71 -10.51
N LEU A 113 -2.02 17.43 -10.18
CA LEU A 113 -3.16 16.51 -10.13
C LEU A 113 -4.15 16.97 -9.05
N GLU A 114 -5.41 16.60 -9.22
CA GLU A 114 -6.40 16.85 -8.17
C GLU A 114 -6.03 16.11 -6.89
N MET A 115 -6.30 16.74 -5.74
CA MET A 115 -6.05 16.18 -4.43
C MET A 115 -7.37 15.96 -3.71
N THR A 116 -7.56 14.78 -3.12
CA THR A 116 -8.74 14.47 -2.32
C THR A 116 -8.37 13.63 -1.10
N LYS A 117 -9.31 13.47 -0.18
CA LYS A 117 -9.09 12.71 1.05
C LYS A 117 -8.92 11.22 0.77
N TRP A 118 -7.93 10.63 1.43
CA TRP A 118 -7.77 9.18 1.51
C TRP A 118 -8.85 8.62 2.44
N PHE A 119 -9.92 8.10 1.85
CA PHE A 119 -11.10 7.61 2.55
C PHE A 119 -11.68 8.67 3.51
N ASP A 120 -11.94 8.35 4.77
CA ASP A 120 -12.43 9.26 5.81
C ASP A 120 -11.31 9.84 6.70
N THR A 121 -10.05 9.76 6.25
CA THR A 121 -8.89 10.27 7.00
C THR A 121 -8.60 11.74 6.68
N ASN A 122 -7.68 12.34 7.44
CA ASN A 122 -7.11 13.65 7.11
C ASN A 122 -5.92 13.56 6.15
N TYR A 123 -5.50 12.34 5.77
CA TYR A 123 -4.51 12.12 4.74
C TYR A 123 -5.12 12.37 3.37
N HIS A 124 -4.36 12.96 2.44
CA HIS A 124 -4.80 13.25 1.09
C HIS A 124 -3.93 12.52 0.09
N TYR A 125 -4.51 12.18 -1.06
CA TYR A 125 -3.80 11.56 -2.17
C TYR A 125 -4.07 12.32 -3.47
N LEU A 126 -3.17 12.17 -4.43
CA LEU A 126 -3.34 12.71 -5.79
C LEU A 126 -4.13 11.73 -6.64
N VAL A 127 -5.20 12.24 -7.25
CA VAL A 127 -6.18 11.43 -7.99
C VAL A 127 -5.56 10.99 -9.33
N PRO A 128 -5.45 9.67 -9.60
CA PRO A 128 -5.05 9.18 -10.93
C PRO A 128 -6.06 9.61 -11.99
N GLU A 129 -5.58 9.92 -13.19
CA GLU A 129 -6.41 10.25 -14.34
C GLU A 129 -6.22 9.20 -15.42
N PHE A 130 -7.31 8.60 -15.87
CA PHE A 130 -7.29 7.50 -16.83
C PHE A 130 -7.99 7.87 -18.14
N SER A 131 -7.36 7.52 -19.26
CA SER A 131 -7.99 7.54 -20.58
C SER A 131 -8.50 6.16 -20.97
N LYS A 132 -9.48 6.07 -21.87
CA LYS A 132 -10.09 4.82 -22.32
C LYS A 132 -9.07 3.80 -22.87
N ASN A 133 -8.03 4.30 -23.53
CA ASN A 133 -6.97 3.48 -24.12
C ASN A 133 -5.69 3.53 -23.29
N GLN A 134 -5.80 3.74 -21.98
CA GLN A 134 -4.66 3.84 -21.07
C GLN A 134 -3.76 2.62 -21.22
N LYS A 135 -2.49 2.88 -21.47
CA LYS A 135 -1.43 1.89 -21.43
C LYS A 135 -0.68 2.03 -20.11
N PHE A 136 -0.34 0.90 -19.53
CA PHE A 136 0.47 0.84 -18.32
C PHE A 136 1.81 0.17 -18.64
N LYS A 137 2.87 0.62 -17.98
CA LYS A 137 4.21 0.01 -18.04
C LYS A 137 4.93 0.20 -16.71
N LEU A 138 5.82 -0.71 -16.36
CA LEU A 138 6.67 -0.54 -15.17
C LEU A 138 7.65 0.63 -15.38
N SER A 139 7.42 1.75 -14.68
CA SER A 139 8.14 3.01 -14.86
C SER A 139 8.85 3.50 -13.60
N SER A 140 8.92 2.68 -12.55
CA SER A 140 9.69 2.98 -11.34
C SER A 140 10.27 1.71 -10.72
N ASN A 141 11.47 1.80 -10.18
CA ASN A 141 12.10 0.71 -9.43
C ASN A 141 11.91 0.85 -7.91
N LYS A 142 11.18 1.87 -7.46
CA LYS A 142 11.07 2.22 -6.02
C LYS A 142 10.80 1.02 -5.10
N PRO A 143 9.78 0.15 -5.35
CA PRO A 143 9.52 -0.98 -4.46
C PRO A 143 10.66 -1.99 -4.40
N PHE A 144 11.41 -2.13 -5.48
CA PHE A 144 12.55 -3.04 -5.57
C PHE A 144 13.78 -2.49 -4.85
N ASP A 145 14.06 -1.21 -5.06
CA ASP A 145 15.21 -0.52 -4.47
C ASP A 145 15.05 -0.42 -2.95
N GLU A 146 13.84 -0.11 -2.44
CA GLU A 146 13.57 -0.05 -1.00
C GLU A 146 13.58 -1.44 -0.35
N PHE A 147 13.09 -2.47 -1.03
CA PHE A 147 13.19 -3.85 -0.57
C PHE A 147 14.66 -4.27 -0.45
N ASP A 148 15.47 -4.00 -1.47
CA ASP A 148 16.91 -4.32 -1.46
C ASP A 148 17.67 -3.51 -0.40
N GLU A 149 17.34 -2.24 -0.22
CA GLU A 149 17.94 -1.37 0.79
C GLU A 149 17.70 -1.95 2.20
N ALA A 150 16.46 -2.27 2.54
CA ALA A 150 16.11 -2.85 3.82
C ALA A 150 16.78 -4.22 4.03
N LYS A 151 16.77 -5.09 3.01
CA LYS A 151 17.38 -6.41 3.06
C LYS A 151 18.90 -6.35 3.25
N LYS A 152 19.59 -5.44 2.55
CA LYS A 152 21.05 -5.21 2.71
C LYS A 152 21.41 -4.76 4.13
N LEU A 153 20.52 -4.04 4.79
CA LEU A 153 20.69 -3.62 6.19
C LEU A 153 20.31 -4.72 7.21
N GLY A 154 19.94 -5.91 6.75
CA GLY A 154 19.64 -7.07 7.61
C GLY A 154 18.23 -7.05 8.22
N PHE A 155 17.28 -6.31 7.61
CA PHE A 155 15.90 -6.30 8.03
C PHE A 155 15.08 -7.39 7.30
N ASN A 156 14.24 -8.11 8.05
CA ASN A 156 13.23 -8.99 7.48
C ASN A 156 12.05 -8.12 7.02
N THR A 157 12.01 -7.79 5.75
CA THR A 157 11.07 -6.80 5.21
C THR A 157 10.02 -7.42 4.29
N LYS A 158 8.86 -6.83 4.31
CA LYS A 158 7.70 -7.12 3.48
C LYS A 158 7.32 -5.86 2.70
N PRO A 159 7.52 -5.82 1.36
CA PRO A 159 7.15 -4.68 0.54
C PRO A 159 5.62 -4.51 0.47
N ILE A 160 5.17 -3.26 0.54
CA ILE A 160 3.77 -2.86 0.42
C ILE A 160 3.52 -2.34 -0.99
N ILE A 161 2.48 -2.85 -1.64
CA ILE A 161 2.03 -2.43 -2.97
C ILE A 161 0.55 -2.05 -2.87
N LEU A 162 0.19 -0.88 -3.33
CA LEU A 162 -1.22 -0.52 -3.47
C LEU A 162 -1.87 -1.44 -4.50
N GLY A 163 -3.00 -2.04 -4.16
CA GLY A 163 -3.65 -3.02 -5.00
C GLY A 163 -4.35 -2.41 -6.24
N PRO A 164 -4.48 -3.18 -7.33
CA PRO A 164 -5.01 -2.67 -8.59
C PRO A 164 -6.48 -2.26 -8.50
N LEU A 165 -7.29 -2.93 -7.67
CA LEU A 165 -8.71 -2.57 -7.50
C LEU A 165 -8.85 -1.22 -6.82
N THR A 166 -8.08 -0.97 -5.77
CA THR A 166 -8.04 0.33 -5.08
C THR A 166 -7.50 1.41 -6.00
N PHE A 167 -6.37 1.17 -6.67
CA PHE A 167 -5.76 2.15 -7.55
C PHE A 167 -6.71 2.63 -8.65
N LEU A 168 -7.38 1.70 -9.33
CA LEU A 168 -8.36 2.05 -10.37
C LEU A 168 -9.59 2.74 -9.80
N SER A 169 -10.10 2.28 -8.66
CA SER A 169 -11.31 2.85 -8.04
C SER A 169 -11.11 4.26 -7.50
N LEU A 170 -9.87 4.64 -7.15
CA LEU A 170 -9.53 5.98 -6.66
C LEU A 170 -9.31 6.99 -7.78
N GLY A 171 -9.17 6.56 -9.02
CA GLY A 171 -8.91 7.42 -10.16
C GLY A 171 -10.18 7.95 -10.83
N LYS A 172 -9.98 8.95 -11.66
CA LYS A 172 -11.02 9.56 -12.51
C LYS A 172 -10.78 9.18 -13.96
N THR A 173 -11.86 8.99 -14.70
CA THR A 173 -11.81 8.84 -16.15
C THR A 173 -11.84 10.20 -16.84
N THR A 174 -11.13 10.33 -17.96
CA THR A 174 -11.11 11.56 -18.77
C THR A 174 -12.41 11.80 -19.53
N ASP A 175 -13.22 10.75 -19.67
CA ASP A 175 -14.57 10.82 -20.24
C ASP A 175 -15.50 9.78 -19.57
N GLU A 176 -16.80 9.95 -19.71
CA GLU A 176 -17.82 9.11 -19.08
C GLU A 176 -18.16 7.82 -19.86
N THR A 177 -17.48 7.55 -20.97
CA THR A 177 -17.78 6.41 -21.85
C THR A 177 -17.25 5.05 -21.35
N PHE A 178 -16.46 5.08 -20.27
CA PHE A 178 -15.90 3.88 -19.63
C PHE A 178 -15.72 4.08 -18.12
N LYS A 179 -15.58 2.99 -17.39
CA LYS A 179 -15.25 3.00 -15.95
C LYS A 179 -13.77 2.69 -15.76
N SER A 180 -13.12 3.32 -14.79
CA SER A 180 -11.71 3.06 -14.49
C SER A 180 -11.40 1.59 -14.25
N ILE A 181 -12.33 0.84 -13.66
CA ILE A 181 -12.19 -0.60 -13.40
C ILE A 181 -12.10 -1.43 -14.69
N ASP A 182 -12.63 -0.95 -15.82
CA ASP A 182 -12.55 -1.63 -17.12
C ASP A 182 -11.08 -1.75 -17.62
N LEU A 183 -10.17 -0.96 -17.04
CA LEU A 183 -8.74 -1.00 -17.34
C LEU A 183 -7.97 -2.09 -16.57
N LEU A 184 -8.66 -2.89 -15.75
CA LEU A 184 -8.01 -3.89 -14.89
C LEU A 184 -7.16 -4.88 -15.69
N ASP A 185 -7.68 -5.42 -16.78
CA ASP A 185 -6.95 -6.37 -17.62
C ASP A 185 -5.72 -5.74 -18.33
N ASN A 186 -5.73 -4.41 -18.55
CA ASN A 186 -4.56 -3.68 -19.06
C ASN A 186 -3.52 -3.42 -17.97
N LEU A 187 -3.93 -3.27 -16.71
CA LEU A 187 -3.06 -2.98 -15.58
C LEU A 187 -2.38 -4.24 -15.01
N LEU A 188 -3.08 -5.37 -14.97
CA LEU A 188 -2.61 -6.62 -14.36
C LEU A 188 -1.26 -7.13 -14.90
N PRO A 189 -0.89 -6.99 -16.20
CA PRO A 189 0.44 -7.35 -16.68
C PRO A 189 1.59 -6.62 -15.97
N VAL A 190 1.39 -5.35 -15.60
CA VAL A 190 2.39 -4.58 -14.83
C VAL A 190 2.51 -5.10 -13.40
N TYR A 191 1.39 -5.46 -12.76
CA TYR A 191 1.42 -6.13 -11.45
C TYR A 191 2.11 -7.49 -11.52
N ALA A 192 1.93 -8.24 -12.62
CA ALA A 192 2.66 -9.49 -12.84
C ALA A 192 4.17 -9.27 -12.86
N GLU A 193 4.64 -8.22 -13.53
CA GLU A 193 6.06 -7.84 -13.56
C GLU A 193 6.55 -7.43 -12.19
N ILE A 194 5.84 -6.55 -11.47
CA ILE A 194 6.18 -6.10 -10.12
C ILE A 194 6.34 -7.29 -9.17
N LEU A 195 5.34 -8.16 -9.10
CA LEU A 195 5.33 -9.31 -8.19
C LEU A 195 6.41 -10.34 -8.56
N SER A 196 6.62 -10.59 -9.85
CA SER A 196 7.69 -11.47 -10.34
C SER A 196 9.08 -10.94 -9.95
N VAL A 197 9.34 -9.63 -10.07
CA VAL A 197 10.63 -9.04 -9.67
C VAL A 197 10.84 -9.16 -8.16
N LEU A 198 9.83 -8.84 -7.34
CA LEU A 198 9.91 -8.99 -5.88
C LEU A 198 10.15 -10.45 -5.46
N ASN A 199 9.47 -11.40 -6.11
CA ASN A 199 9.70 -12.83 -5.89
C ASN A 199 11.14 -13.23 -6.22
N LYS A 200 11.68 -12.83 -7.37
CA LYS A 200 13.08 -13.09 -7.78
C LYS A 200 14.09 -12.48 -6.81
N LYS A 201 13.78 -11.34 -6.18
CA LYS A 201 14.61 -10.71 -5.14
C LYS A 201 14.49 -11.43 -3.78
N GLY A 202 13.60 -12.41 -3.65
CA GLY A 202 13.40 -13.25 -2.47
C GLY A 202 12.53 -12.59 -1.40
N ALA A 203 11.52 -11.81 -1.79
CA ALA A 203 10.49 -11.36 -0.88
C ALA A 203 9.69 -12.58 -0.39
N GLU A 204 9.73 -12.88 0.92
CA GLU A 204 8.94 -13.97 1.50
C GLU A 204 7.45 -13.63 1.47
N TRP A 205 7.11 -12.42 1.92
CA TRP A 205 5.77 -11.88 1.90
C TRP A 205 5.71 -10.59 1.09
N ILE A 206 4.61 -10.38 0.38
CA ILE A 206 4.26 -9.13 -0.30
C ILE A 206 2.89 -8.70 0.22
N GLN A 207 2.77 -7.48 0.70
CA GLN A 207 1.50 -6.90 1.12
C GLN A 207 0.84 -6.20 -0.06
N ILE A 208 -0.44 -6.51 -0.28
CA ILE A 208 -1.29 -5.83 -1.26
C ILE A 208 -2.38 -5.08 -0.50
N ASP A 209 -2.37 -3.76 -0.57
CA ASP A 209 -3.34 -2.91 0.11
C ASP A 209 -4.56 -2.66 -0.77
N GLU A 210 -5.71 -3.19 -0.35
CA GLU A 210 -6.99 -3.02 -1.03
C GLU A 210 -8.08 -2.44 -0.10
N PRO A 211 -7.88 -1.24 0.46
CA PRO A 211 -8.88 -0.64 1.36
C PRO A 211 -10.20 -0.31 0.66
N ILE A 212 -10.26 -0.27 -0.67
CA ILE A 212 -11.53 -0.08 -1.40
C ILE A 212 -12.55 -1.20 -1.11
N LEU A 213 -12.07 -2.38 -0.72
CA LEU A 213 -12.90 -3.57 -0.46
C LEU A 213 -13.82 -3.41 0.75
N VAL A 214 -13.54 -2.46 1.65
CA VAL A 214 -14.44 -2.16 2.78
C VAL A 214 -15.58 -1.20 2.41
N LYS A 215 -15.57 -0.65 1.20
CA LYS A 215 -16.67 0.19 0.69
C LYS A 215 -17.76 -0.66 0.06
N ASN A 216 -18.99 -0.12 0.02
CA ASN A 216 -20.09 -0.76 -0.67
C ASN A 216 -19.74 -0.94 -2.15
N GLN A 217 -19.71 -2.19 -2.60
CA GLN A 217 -19.41 -2.57 -3.97
C GLN A 217 -20.65 -3.17 -4.64
N ASN A 218 -20.76 -3.01 -5.95
CA ASN A 218 -21.80 -3.70 -6.71
C ASN A 218 -21.38 -5.16 -7.02
N ALA A 219 -22.36 -5.98 -7.41
CA ALA A 219 -22.14 -7.39 -7.67
C ALA A 219 -21.10 -7.68 -8.76
N ASP A 220 -20.94 -6.81 -9.76
CA ASP A 220 -19.96 -7.01 -10.83
C ASP A 220 -18.54 -6.76 -10.32
N PHE A 221 -18.34 -5.76 -9.46
CA PHE A 221 -17.06 -5.55 -8.80
C PHE A 221 -16.70 -6.73 -7.87
N THR A 222 -17.68 -7.23 -7.10
CA THR A 222 -17.47 -8.37 -6.19
C THR A 222 -16.97 -9.61 -6.94
N LYS A 223 -17.49 -9.91 -8.14
CA LYS A 223 -17.00 -11.00 -8.99
C LYS A 223 -15.55 -10.86 -9.43
N LEU A 224 -15.04 -9.64 -9.54
CA LEU A 224 -13.65 -9.39 -9.93
C LEU A 224 -12.66 -9.69 -8.80
N ILE A 225 -13.08 -9.62 -7.53
CA ILE A 225 -12.18 -9.70 -6.37
C ILE A 225 -11.40 -11.01 -6.38
N LYS A 226 -12.08 -12.15 -6.28
CA LYS A 226 -11.44 -13.48 -6.25
C LYS A 226 -10.56 -13.73 -7.48
N LYS A 227 -11.08 -13.40 -8.68
CA LYS A 227 -10.34 -13.54 -9.94
C LYS A 227 -9.02 -12.75 -9.87
N THR A 228 -9.09 -11.47 -9.46
CA THR A 228 -7.92 -10.60 -9.35
C THR A 228 -6.91 -11.10 -8.32
N LEU A 229 -7.37 -11.47 -7.13
CA LEU A 229 -6.51 -11.98 -6.06
C LEU A 229 -5.80 -13.28 -6.47
N ASN A 230 -6.48 -14.20 -7.14
CA ASN A 230 -5.89 -15.43 -7.64
C ASN A 230 -4.84 -15.16 -8.72
N GLN A 231 -5.06 -14.18 -9.61
CA GLN A 231 -4.06 -13.75 -10.58
C GLN A 231 -2.83 -13.13 -9.89
N LEU A 232 -3.03 -12.24 -8.92
CA LEU A 232 -1.92 -11.66 -8.17
C LEU A 232 -1.10 -12.74 -7.45
N LYS A 233 -1.76 -13.72 -6.82
CA LYS A 233 -1.06 -14.85 -6.19
C LYS A 233 -0.26 -15.66 -7.19
N LYS A 234 -0.82 -15.96 -8.36
CA LYS A 234 -0.10 -16.66 -9.43
C LYS A 234 1.15 -15.89 -9.88
N PHE A 235 1.06 -14.56 -10.01
CA PHE A 235 2.18 -13.70 -10.42
C PHE A 235 3.28 -13.63 -9.35
N ALA A 236 2.93 -13.72 -8.08
CA ALA A 236 3.88 -13.72 -6.96
C ALA A 236 4.73 -15.00 -6.86
N GLY A 237 4.39 -16.07 -7.59
CA GLY A 237 5.14 -17.32 -7.59
C GLY A 237 5.25 -17.94 -6.21
N SER A 238 6.48 -18.14 -5.71
CA SER A 238 6.74 -18.68 -4.37
C SER A 238 6.55 -17.67 -3.24
N SER A 239 6.50 -16.37 -3.52
CA SER A 239 6.20 -15.35 -2.52
C SER A 239 4.77 -15.50 -2.01
N LYS A 240 4.58 -15.23 -0.73
CA LYS A 240 3.26 -15.21 -0.10
C LYS A 240 2.65 -13.82 -0.23
N ILE A 241 1.33 -13.77 -0.48
CA ILE A 241 0.58 -12.52 -0.50
C ILE A 241 -0.25 -12.40 0.76
N ILE A 242 -0.13 -11.26 1.45
CA ILE A 242 -1.09 -10.83 2.45
C ILE A 242 -1.93 -9.68 1.88
N LEU A 243 -3.22 -9.92 1.73
CA LEU A 243 -4.20 -8.90 1.39
C LEU A 243 -4.49 -8.06 2.63
N THR A 244 -4.39 -6.73 2.51
CA THR A 244 -4.61 -5.83 3.64
C THR A 244 -5.80 -4.93 3.37
N THR A 245 -6.80 -5.03 4.24
CA THR A 245 -8.01 -4.19 4.23
C THR A 245 -8.14 -3.45 5.55
N TYR A 246 -8.59 -2.22 5.53
CA TYR A 246 -8.70 -1.38 6.72
C TYR A 246 -9.74 -0.27 6.58
N PHE A 247 -10.07 0.38 7.69
CA PHE A 247 -11.00 1.48 7.90
C PHE A 247 -12.45 1.11 8.18
N GLU A 248 -12.91 -0.10 7.81
CA GLU A 248 -14.26 -0.56 8.12
C GLU A 248 -14.32 -2.10 8.08
N LYS A 249 -15.50 -2.63 8.39
CA LYS A 249 -15.83 -4.05 8.24
C LYS A 249 -15.98 -4.40 6.75
N LEU A 250 -15.47 -5.56 6.35
CA LEU A 250 -15.79 -6.15 5.05
C LEU A 250 -17.28 -6.56 4.98
N ASP A 251 -17.91 -6.34 3.83
CA ASP A 251 -19.18 -7.00 3.53
C ASP A 251 -19.02 -8.53 3.52
N SER A 252 -20.06 -9.25 3.89
CA SER A 252 -20.02 -10.71 4.03
C SER A 252 -19.74 -11.45 2.72
N GLU A 253 -20.22 -10.92 1.58
CA GLU A 253 -19.95 -11.51 0.26
C GLU A 253 -18.49 -11.25 -0.14
N ILE A 254 -17.99 -10.04 0.10
CA ILE A 254 -16.59 -9.68 -0.15
C ILE A 254 -15.65 -10.49 0.75
N GLU A 255 -15.98 -10.62 2.05
CA GLU A 255 -15.20 -11.45 2.98
C GLU A 255 -15.11 -12.90 2.48
N LYS A 256 -16.22 -13.46 1.99
CA LYS A 256 -16.25 -14.80 1.42
C LYS A 256 -15.35 -14.93 0.19
N GLU A 257 -15.45 -14.02 -0.79
CA GLU A 257 -14.61 -14.04 -2.00
C GLU A 257 -13.10 -13.97 -1.65
N ILE A 258 -12.74 -13.18 -0.64
CA ILE A 258 -11.36 -13.09 -0.15
C ILE A 258 -10.92 -14.38 0.53
N LEU A 259 -11.75 -14.95 1.41
CA LEU A 259 -11.43 -16.19 2.13
C LEU A 259 -11.28 -17.38 1.18
N GLU A 260 -12.03 -17.42 0.09
CA GLU A 260 -11.97 -18.44 -0.95
C GLU A 260 -10.89 -18.20 -2.02
N SER A 261 -10.24 -17.02 -2.03
CA SER A 261 -9.15 -16.73 -2.97
C SER A 261 -7.85 -17.45 -2.61
N ASP A 262 -6.86 -17.43 -3.50
CA ASP A 262 -5.57 -18.12 -3.32
C ASP A 262 -4.54 -17.33 -2.50
N VAL A 263 -4.87 -16.12 -1.98
CA VAL A 263 -3.92 -15.35 -1.15
C VAL A 263 -3.57 -16.10 0.14
N ASP A 264 -2.33 -15.93 0.61
CA ASP A 264 -1.79 -16.71 1.74
C ASP A 264 -2.17 -16.09 3.09
N GLY A 265 -2.56 -14.82 3.11
CA GLY A 265 -2.95 -14.14 4.34
C GLY A 265 -3.92 -12.99 4.08
N ILE A 266 -4.60 -12.59 5.15
CA ILE A 266 -5.57 -11.49 5.15
C ILE A 266 -5.35 -10.68 6.41
N HIS A 267 -5.33 -9.34 6.29
CA HIS A 267 -5.39 -8.42 7.42
C HIS A 267 -6.79 -7.83 7.53
N LEU A 268 -7.34 -7.83 8.75
CA LEU A 268 -8.66 -7.34 9.09
C LEU A 268 -8.56 -6.27 10.19
N ASP A 269 -9.16 -5.09 9.95
CA ASP A 269 -9.33 -4.04 10.97
C ASP A 269 -10.38 -4.49 11.99
N LEU A 270 -9.98 -4.69 13.25
CA LEU A 270 -10.86 -5.06 14.36
C LEU A 270 -11.12 -3.90 15.35
N ILE A 271 -10.78 -2.69 14.95
CA ILE A 271 -11.17 -1.46 15.67
C ILE A 271 -12.45 -0.89 15.07
N ARG A 272 -12.53 -0.77 13.74
CA ARG A 272 -13.71 -0.29 13.02
C ARG A 272 -14.53 -1.41 12.39
N GLY A 273 -13.92 -2.56 12.22
CA GLY A 273 -14.55 -3.76 11.69
C GLY A 273 -14.72 -4.84 12.73
N LYS A 274 -15.22 -5.96 12.27
CA LYS A 274 -15.32 -7.20 13.03
C LYS A 274 -15.27 -8.39 12.07
N ILE A 275 -14.84 -9.54 12.57
CA ILE A 275 -14.94 -10.81 11.83
C ILE A 275 -16.42 -11.21 11.79
N SER A 276 -16.94 -11.45 10.60
CA SER A 276 -18.37 -11.79 10.42
C SER A 276 -18.72 -13.13 11.06
N ASN A 277 -17.84 -14.12 10.88
CA ASN A 277 -17.98 -15.46 11.48
C ASN A 277 -16.60 -16.00 11.88
N ILE A 278 -16.29 -15.98 13.17
CA ILE A 278 -14.99 -16.47 13.66
C ILE A 278 -14.78 -17.97 13.38
N ASN A 279 -15.86 -18.77 13.35
CA ASN A 279 -15.76 -20.20 13.08
C ASN A 279 -15.32 -20.48 11.63
N SER A 280 -15.60 -19.61 10.68
CA SER A 280 -15.13 -19.75 9.30
C SER A 280 -13.61 -19.69 9.17
N LEU A 281 -12.91 -19.13 10.17
CA LEU A 281 -11.45 -19.02 10.19
C LEU A 281 -10.74 -20.25 10.79
N ARG A 282 -11.48 -21.17 11.41
CA ARG A 282 -10.91 -22.33 12.14
C ARG A 282 -10.15 -23.30 11.23
N ASP A 283 -10.69 -23.55 10.05
CA ASP A 283 -10.19 -24.54 9.12
C ASP A 283 -9.44 -23.94 7.92
N ILE A 284 -9.29 -22.61 7.91
CA ILE A 284 -8.59 -21.92 6.84
C ILE A 284 -7.07 -22.04 7.04
N ASN A 285 -6.39 -22.50 5.99
CA ASN A 285 -4.92 -22.55 5.97
C ASN A 285 -4.33 -21.22 5.47
N LYS A 286 -4.82 -20.08 6.00
CA LYS A 286 -4.31 -18.75 5.72
C LYS A 286 -3.75 -18.13 7.00
N THR A 287 -2.84 -17.19 6.82
CA THR A 287 -2.43 -16.28 7.89
C THR A 287 -3.51 -15.21 8.08
N ILE A 288 -3.99 -15.05 9.30
CA ILE A 288 -4.95 -13.99 9.65
C ILE A 288 -4.23 -12.97 10.51
N SER A 289 -4.07 -11.77 9.97
CA SER A 289 -3.54 -10.61 10.69
C SER A 289 -4.71 -9.81 11.26
N ILE A 290 -4.74 -9.66 12.57
CA ILE A 290 -5.78 -8.88 13.25
C ILE A 290 -5.26 -7.51 13.65
N GLY A 291 -5.92 -6.47 13.18
CA GLY A 291 -5.65 -5.07 13.52
C GLY A 291 -6.36 -4.68 14.81
N ILE A 292 -5.72 -4.94 15.94
CA ILE A 292 -6.31 -4.74 17.28
C ILE A 292 -5.83 -3.46 17.97
N ILE A 293 -4.78 -2.83 17.48
CA ILE A 293 -4.28 -1.55 17.96
C ILE A 293 -4.81 -0.45 17.05
N ASP A 294 -5.45 0.56 17.60
CA ASP A 294 -5.97 1.68 16.80
C ASP A 294 -4.82 2.46 16.17
N GLY A 295 -4.72 2.41 14.83
CA GLY A 295 -3.69 3.09 14.06
C GLY A 295 -3.98 4.57 13.81
N ARG A 296 -5.15 5.10 14.20
CA ARG A 296 -5.62 6.46 13.88
C ARG A 296 -5.72 7.38 15.08
N ASN A 297 -5.48 6.89 16.29
CA ASN A 297 -5.51 7.73 17.48
C ASN A 297 -4.19 7.66 18.27
N ILE A 298 -4.02 8.60 19.19
CA ILE A 298 -2.83 8.74 20.03
C ILE A 298 -3.02 8.17 21.43
N TRP A 299 -4.19 7.61 21.74
CA TRP A 299 -4.50 7.14 23.07
C TRP A 299 -3.81 5.81 23.36
N LYS A 300 -3.28 5.69 24.56
CA LYS A 300 -2.68 4.44 25.03
C LYS A 300 -3.75 3.34 25.07
N SER A 301 -3.49 2.25 24.38
CA SER A 301 -4.35 1.07 24.39
C SER A 301 -4.31 0.37 25.75
N ASP A 302 -5.44 -0.21 26.15
CA ASP A 302 -5.51 -1.14 27.28
C ASP A 302 -4.87 -2.47 26.86
N VAL A 303 -3.61 -2.64 27.22
CA VAL A 303 -2.80 -3.79 26.80
C VAL A 303 -3.39 -5.11 27.32
N ASN A 304 -3.93 -5.13 28.56
CA ASN A 304 -4.48 -6.35 29.15
C ASN A 304 -5.70 -6.84 28.36
N LYS A 305 -6.64 -5.93 28.05
CA LYS A 305 -7.79 -6.26 27.18
C LYS A 305 -7.37 -6.74 25.78
N LYS A 306 -6.29 -6.16 25.23
CA LYS A 306 -5.79 -6.59 23.93
C LYS A 306 -5.17 -7.98 23.97
N ILE A 307 -4.45 -8.32 25.05
CA ILE A 307 -3.92 -9.66 25.28
C ILE A 307 -5.07 -10.68 25.39
N GLU A 308 -6.10 -10.40 26.21
CA GLU A 308 -7.27 -11.27 26.32
C GLU A 308 -7.94 -11.50 24.96
N GLN A 309 -8.11 -10.44 24.18
CA GLN A 309 -8.67 -10.50 22.83
C GLN A 309 -7.82 -11.38 21.90
N VAL A 310 -6.49 -11.23 21.91
CA VAL A 310 -5.56 -12.07 21.14
C VAL A 310 -5.67 -13.54 21.53
N LEU A 311 -5.71 -13.82 22.86
CA LEU A 311 -5.85 -15.17 23.37
C LEU A 311 -7.18 -15.81 22.97
N GLU A 312 -8.24 -15.04 22.90
CA GLU A 312 -9.54 -15.50 22.39
C GLU A 312 -9.46 -15.88 20.91
N TYR A 313 -8.97 -14.98 20.04
CA TYR A 313 -8.81 -15.26 18.62
C TYR A 313 -7.88 -16.45 18.34
N SER A 314 -6.84 -16.62 19.17
CA SER A 314 -5.87 -17.71 19.02
C SER A 314 -6.48 -19.12 19.18
N LYS A 315 -7.67 -19.25 19.77
CA LYS A 315 -8.42 -20.51 19.87
C LYS A 315 -9.01 -20.95 18.52
N PHE A 316 -9.18 -20.01 17.61
CA PHE A 316 -9.83 -20.22 16.31
C PHE A 316 -8.86 -20.10 15.13
N ILE A 317 -7.81 -19.29 15.26
CA ILE A 317 -6.91 -18.94 14.16
C ILE A 317 -5.56 -19.65 14.37
N LYS A 318 -5.19 -20.56 13.46
CA LYS A 318 -3.94 -21.34 13.54
C LYS A 318 -2.68 -20.47 13.31
N ASN A 319 -2.73 -19.61 12.30
CA ASN A 319 -1.63 -18.72 11.90
C ASN A 319 -2.05 -17.26 12.18
N LEU A 320 -1.89 -16.84 13.42
CA LEU A 320 -2.32 -15.53 13.89
C LEU A 320 -1.16 -14.53 13.87
N TRP A 321 -1.40 -13.38 13.21
CA TRP A 321 -0.57 -12.19 13.33
C TRP A 321 -1.34 -11.08 14.04
N ILE A 322 -0.61 -10.21 14.74
CA ILE A 322 -1.17 -8.99 15.34
C ILE A 322 -0.57 -7.74 14.70
N SER A 323 -1.38 -6.70 14.58
CA SER A 323 -0.99 -5.45 13.92
C SER A 323 -1.81 -4.26 14.45
N SER A 324 -1.45 -3.04 13.96
CA SER A 324 -2.36 -1.90 13.98
C SER A 324 -3.55 -2.15 13.04
N SER A 325 -4.68 -1.46 13.31
CA SER A 325 -5.92 -1.58 12.53
C SER A 325 -5.80 -1.06 11.10
N CYS A 326 -4.94 -0.08 10.89
CA CYS A 326 -4.59 0.51 9.61
C CYS A 326 -3.12 0.96 9.65
N PRO A 327 -2.52 1.38 8.51
CA PRO A 327 -1.19 1.97 8.49
C PRO A 327 -1.07 3.14 9.48
N LEU A 328 0.06 3.22 10.20
CA LEU A 328 0.31 4.24 11.23
C LEU A 328 0.56 5.65 10.66
N LEU A 329 0.48 5.82 9.36
CA LEU A 329 0.64 7.11 8.69
C LEU A 329 -0.65 7.95 8.62
N HIS A 330 -1.78 7.43 9.08
CA HIS A 330 -3.11 8.07 8.99
C HIS A 330 -3.54 8.82 10.26
#